data_c7353d8f5cac03c40db969a23f8e9d2a
#
_entry.id   c7353d8f5cac03c40db969a23f8e9d2a
#
_cell.length_a   1.000
_cell.length_b   1.000
_cell.length_c   1.000
_cell.angle_alpha   90.00
_cell.angle_beta   90.00
_cell.angle_gamma   90.00
#
_symmetry.space_group_name_H-M   'P 1'
#
loop_
_entity.id
_entity.type
_entity.pdbx_description
1 polymer ?
#
loop_
_entity_poly.entity_id
_entity_poly.type
_entity_poly.pdbx_seq_one_letter_code
_entity_poly.pdbx_strand_id
1 'polypeptide(L)'
;MQFTEEHEQFRKSVRRLIDEEINPRVDEWEEAGIFPAHEVFARFAELGALGLEYDPEFGGSGADHSFTYVLAQELGRLDCAGVPMAIAVETSMATPALARYGSDELKRAYLEPTLRGEMVCSIAVSEPDAGSDVAGIRTRAVRDGDEWVITGRKMWITNGTQADWLCLLARTDPDSQPGDYHGMSLIVVPTTTPGFSVGRKIEKMGNRSSDTAEIVLDQVRVPVSNTIGEPDRGFQQQMAQFQDERLVGAYIAVSGARRALDRTKEYLQQRVAFGKPLLANQHLQYRLAELYADVDTLDGFLQYAADKYMAGQDVTREATVAKLKTGRLVRDVADTCVQYHGGMGYAEEMWVARYFRDARLVSIGGGADEVMLRVISMLEGMGKK
;
A
#
# COMPACT_ATOMS: atom_id res chain seq x y z
N MET A 1 -13.41 17.80 -3.74
CA MET A 1 -12.32 18.12 -2.80
C MET A 1 -11.75 19.50 -3.13
N GLN A 2 -11.45 20.35 -2.14
CA GLN A 2 -10.81 21.64 -2.36
C GLN A 2 -9.45 21.67 -1.65
N PHE A 3 -8.41 22.04 -2.37
CA PHE A 3 -7.06 22.14 -1.83
C PHE A 3 -6.78 23.59 -1.40
N THR A 4 -6.24 23.76 -0.18
CA THR A 4 -5.86 25.05 0.42
C THR A 4 -4.37 25.34 0.16
N GLU A 5 -3.92 26.51 0.59
CA GLU A 5 -2.49 26.87 0.54
C GLU A 5 -1.63 25.91 1.38
N GLU A 6 -2.15 25.38 2.50
CA GLU A 6 -1.46 24.42 3.35
C GLU A 6 -1.22 23.09 2.61
N HIS A 7 -2.21 22.61 1.84
CA HIS A 7 -2.04 21.45 0.98
C HIS A 7 -0.94 21.65 -0.06
N GLU A 8 -0.88 22.83 -0.67
CA GLU A 8 0.15 23.15 -1.66
C GLU A 8 1.54 23.31 -1.05
N GLN A 9 1.65 23.81 0.18
CA GLN A 9 2.91 23.85 0.92
C GLN A 9 3.38 22.44 1.28
N PHE A 10 2.49 21.59 1.79
CA PHE A 10 2.78 20.19 2.08
C PHE A 10 3.22 19.44 0.80
N ARG A 11 2.46 19.60 -0.28
CA ARG A 11 2.79 19.05 -1.61
C ARG A 11 4.21 19.42 -2.05
N LYS A 12 4.57 20.69 -1.95
CA LYS A 12 5.91 21.17 -2.32
C LYS A 12 7.00 20.55 -1.46
N SER A 13 6.76 20.39 -0.16
CA SER A 13 7.72 19.78 0.77
C SER A 13 7.95 18.31 0.46
N VAL A 14 6.87 17.53 0.26
CA VAL A 14 6.95 16.11 -0.11
C VAL A 14 7.62 15.95 -1.49
N ARG A 15 7.23 16.77 -2.46
CA ARG A 15 7.82 16.75 -3.81
C ARG A 15 9.31 17.01 -3.78
N ARG A 16 9.77 18.00 -3.01
CA ARG A 16 11.19 18.31 -2.85
C ARG A 16 11.95 17.12 -2.26
N LEU A 17 11.43 16.51 -1.19
CA LEU A 17 12.02 15.30 -0.62
C LEU A 17 12.16 14.19 -1.69
N ILE A 18 11.09 13.95 -2.45
CA ILE A 18 11.08 12.91 -3.49
C ILE A 18 12.11 13.21 -4.59
N ASP A 19 12.11 14.45 -5.11
CA ASP A 19 12.94 14.80 -6.27
C ASP A 19 14.43 14.96 -5.91
N GLU A 20 14.75 15.45 -4.69
CA GLU A 20 16.14 15.74 -4.28
C GLU A 20 16.80 14.57 -3.54
N GLU A 21 16.05 13.75 -2.77
CA GLU A 21 16.65 12.76 -1.87
C GLU A 21 16.27 11.31 -2.24
N ILE A 22 15.06 11.05 -2.75
CA ILE A 22 14.58 9.68 -2.96
C ILE A 22 14.83 9.22 -4.41
N ASN A 23 14.29 9.94 -5.41
CA ASN A 23 14.40 9.54 -6.81
C ASN A 23 15.87 9.35 -7.29
N PRO A 24 16.84 10.16 -6.86
CA PRO A 24 18.24 9.95 -7.26
C PRO A 24 18.86 8.63 -6.81
N ARG A 25 18.28 7.98 -5.80
CA ARG A 25 18.78 6.71 -5.23
C ARG A 25 17.98 5.47 -5.66
N VAL A 26 16.90 5.66 -6.41
CA VAL A 26 15.98 4.55 -6.77
C VAL A 26 16.69 3.46 -7.57
N ASP A 27 17.58 3.81 -8.50
CA ASP A 27 18.29 2.81 -9.32
C ASP A 27 19.19 1.91 -8.47
N GLU A 28 19.90 2.49 -7.49
CA GLU A 28 20.70 1.75 -6.51
C GLU A 28 19.82 0.77 -5.70
N TRP A 29 18.66 1.22 -5.23
CA TRP A 29 17.77 0.38 -4.42
C TRP A 29 17.07 -0.72 -5.23
N GLU A 30 16.74 -0.45 -6.49
CA GLU A 30 16.17 -1.45 -7.41
C GLU A 30 17.20 -2.56 -7.71
N GLU A 31 18.48 -2.21 -7.84
CA GLU A 31 19.58 -3.17 -8.03
C GLU A 31 19.85 -3.96 -6.75
N ALA A 32 19.89 -3.30 -5.58
CA ALA A 32 20.09 -3.94 -4.28
C ALA A 32 18.88 -4.79 -3.86
N GLY A 33 17.70 -4.55 -4.45
CA GLY A 33 16.45 -5.20 -4.11
C GLY A 33 15.93 -4.81 -2.72
N ILE A 34 16.37 -3.67 -2.18
CA ILE A 34 15.97 -3.14 -0.87
C ILE A 34 16.36 -1.66 -0.77
N PHE A 35 15.50 -0.83 -0.20
CA PHE A 35 15.83 0.52 0.23
C PHE A 35 15.98 0.56 1.76
N PRO A 36 16.73 1.52 2.33
CA PRO A 36 16.89 1.64 3.78
C PRO A 36 15.65 2.25 4.42
N ALA A 37 14.72 1.40 4.89
CA ALA A 37 13.39 1.82 5.33
C ALA A 37 13.45 2.82 6.49
N HIS A 38 14.25 2.56 7.53
CA HIS A 38 14.39 3.47 8.69
C HIS A 38 14.87 4.87 8.26
N GLU A 39 15.86 4.95 7.36
CA GLU A 39 16.36 6.24 6.86
C GLU A 39 15.27 6.99 6.09
N VAL A 40 14.61 6.31 5.16
CA VAL A 40 13.59 6.92 4.31
C VAL A 40 12.36 7.34 5.11
N PHE A 41 11.90 6.49 6.03
CA PHE A 41 10.73 6.81 6.85
C PHE A 41 11.00 7.96 7.81
N ALA A 42 12.20 8.04 8.38
CA ALA A 42 12.59 9.20 9.19
C ALA A 42 12.46 10.52 8.40
N ARG A 43 12.81 10.53 7.09
CA ARG A 43 12.67 11.73 6.25
C ARG A 43 11.20 12.09 6.00
N PHE A 44 10.30 11.10 5.80
CA PHE A 44 8.86 11.35 5.70
C PHE A 44 8.25 11.77 7.03
N ALA A 45 8.73 11.24 8.16
CA ALA A 45 8.32 11.63 9.51
C ALA A 45 8.62 13.09 9.82
N GLU A 46 9.78 13.63 9.39
CA GLU A 46 10.13 15.05 9.54
C GLU A 46 9.11 15.99 8.87
N LEU A 47 8.36 15.50 7.89
CA LEU A 47 7.27 16.23 7.23
C LEU A 47 5.90 15.97 7.88
N GLY A 48 5.82 15.15 8.94
CA GLY A 48 4.57 14.70 9.54
C GLY A 48 3.77 13.74 8.67
N ALA A 49 4.39 13.18 7.61
CA ALA A 49 3.68 12.44 6.57
C ALA A 49 3.29 11.01 6.97
N LEU A 50 3.86 10.46 8.05
CA LEU A 50 3.57 9.08 8.49
C LEU A 50 2.30 8.98 9.36
N GLY A 51 1.79 10.10 9.91
CA GLY A 51 0.63 10.12 10.80
C GLY A 51 -0.35 11.25 10.51
N LEU A 52 -0.67 11.52 9.24
CA LEU A 52 -1.48 12.68 8.85
C LEU A 52 -2.83 12.74 9.56
N GLU A 53 -3.59 11.64 9.59
CA GLU A 53 -4.95 11.57 10.12
C GLU A 53 -5.01 11.16 11.61
N TYR A 54 -3.87 10.95 12.27
CA TYR A 54 -3.84 10.43 13.63
C TYR A 54 -3.82 11.55 14.67
N ASP A 55 -4.24 11.18 15.89
CA ASP A 55 -4.36 12.08 17.01
C ASP A 55 -2.98 12.68 17.37
N PRO A 56 -2.89 14.01 17.50
CA PRO A 56 -1.67 14.70 17.97
C PRO A 56 -1.16 14.22 19.33
N GLU A 57 -2.03 13.70 20.21
CA GLU A 57 -1.61 13.11 21.49
C GLU A 57 -0.61 11.97 21.31
N PHE A 58 -0.71 11.22 20.18
CA PHE A 58 0.17 10.09 19.86
C PHE A 58 1.13 10.41 18.70
N GLY A 59 1.41 11.69 18.45
CA GLY A 59 2.39 12.12 17.45
C GLY A 59 1.82 12.26 16.02
N GLY A 60 0.52 12.17 15.85
CA GLY A 60 -0.15 12.42 14.57
C GLY A 60 -0.25 13.92 14.25
N SER A 61 -0.61 14.24 13.01
CA SER A 61 -0.79 15.62 12.55
C SER A 61 -2.21 16.15 12.74
N GLY A 62 -3.20 15.30 13.01
CA GLY A 62 -4.62 15.68 13.15
C GLY A 62 -5.21 16.28 11.88
N ALA A 63 -4.59 16.03 10.72
CA ALA A 63 -5.08 16.49 9.43
C ALA A 63 -6.25 15.63 8.93
N ASP A 64 -7.01 16.12 7.97
CA ASP A 64 -8.03 15.31 7.33
C ASP A 64 -7.48 14.47 6.15
N HIS A 65 -8.30 13.58 5.62
CA HIS A 65 -7.93 12.66 4.54
C HIS A 65 -7.49 13.34 3.23
N SER A 66 -7.77 14.62 3.04
CA SER A 66 -7.31 15.37 1.86
C SER A 66 -5.78 15.51 1.83
N PHE A 67 -5.12 15.56 2.99
CA PHE A 67 -3.65 15.53 3.07
C PHE A 67 -3.09 14.15 2.71
N THR A 68 -3.75 13.06 3.11
CA THR A 68 -3.41 11.69 2.66
C THR A 68 -3.54 11.56 1.14
N TYR A 69 -4.58 12.16 0.56
CA TYR A 69 -4.74 12.22 -0.90
C TYR A 69 -3.56 12.97 -1.57
N VAL A 70 -3.15 14.12 -1.03
CA VAL A 70 -2.00 14.89 -1.53
C VAL A 70 -0.70 14.10 -1.41
N LEU A 71 -0.45 13.46 -0.25
CA LEU A 71 0.71 12.60 -0.06
C LEU A 71 0.74 11.49 -1.12
N ALA A 72 -0.37 10.79 -1.30
CA ALA A 72 -0.49 9.70 -2.26
C ALA A 72 -0.23 10.16 -3.71
N GLN A 73 -0.70 11.35 -4.09
CA GLN A 73 -0.39 11.94 -5.39
C GLN A 73 1.12 12.17 -5.58
N GLU A 74 1.81 12.66 -4.56
CA GLU A 74 3.26 12.88 -4.64
C GLU A 74 4.04 11.55 -4.59
N LEU A 75 3.60 10.56 -3.81
CA LEU A 75 4.18 9.22 -3.82
C LEU A 75 4.10 8.56 -5.21
N GLY A 76 3.05 8.83 -6.00
CA GLY A 76 2.94 8.41 -7.40
C GLY A 76 4.00 9.01 -8.32
N ARG A 77 4.78 10.02 -7.88
CA ARG A 77 5.89 10.61 -8.62
C ARG A 77 7.22 9.89 -8.42
N LEU A 78 7.28 8.94 -7.50
CA LEU A 78 8.49 8.14 -7.30
C LEU A 78 8.82 7.32 -8.56
N ASP A 79 10.11 7.18 -8.84
CA ASP A 79 10.60 6.44 -10.02
C ASP A 79 10.58 4.91 -9.82
N CYS A 80 10.04 4.44 -8.70
CA CYS A 80 9.75 3.05 -8.37
C CYS A 80 8.41 2.94 -7.64
N ALA A 81 7.82 1.76 -7.58
CA ALA A 81 6.63 1.52 -6.76
C ALA A 81 6.94 0.81 -5.43
N GLY A 82 8.18 0.39 -5.19
CA GLY A 82 8.58 -0.27 -3.94
C GLY A 82 8.51 0.65 -2.73
N VAL A 83 9.07 1.85 -2.81
CA VAL A 83 9.04 2.84 -1.72
C VAL A 83 7.62 3.31 -1.41
N PRO A 84 6.78 3.73 -2.40
CA PRO A 84 5.38 4.07 -2.13
C PRO A 84 4.59 2.95 -1.47
N MET A 85 4.80 1.70 -1.91
CA MET A 85 4.16 0.53 -1.33
C MET A 85 4.56 0.35 0.14
N ALA A 86 5.84 0.48 0.47
CA ALA A 86 6.35 0.34 1.82
C ALA A 86 5.78 1.41 2.76
N ILE A 87 5.70 2.67 2.32
CA ILE A 87 5.09 3.76 3.06
C ILE A 87 3.59 3.50 3.25
N ALA A 88 2.86 3.07 2.20
CA ALA A 88 1.44 2.75 2.30
C ALA A 88 1.17 1.57 3.25
N VAL A 89 2.05 0.56 3.30
CA VAL A 89 1.96 -0.54 4.27
C VAL A 89 2.03 -0.01 5.71
N GLU A 90 2.91 0.92 5.99
CA GLU A 90 3.02 1.52 7.31
C GLU A 90 1.80 2.41 7.62
N THR A 91 1.54 3.41 6.77
CA THR A 91 0.57 4.48 7.06
C THR A 91 -0.89 4.07 6.90
N SER A 92 -1.19 3.12 6.02
CA SER A 92 -2.57 2.78 5.63
C SER A 92 -2.95 1.32 5.89
N MET A 93 -1.99 0.46 6.30
CA MET A 93 -2.25 -0.98 6.49
C MET A 93 -1.87 -1.48 7.88
N ALA A 94 -0.75 -1.07 8.47
CA ALA A 94 -0.29 -1.60 9.76
C ALA A 94 -0.70 -0.72 10.94
N THR A 95 -0.56 0.60 10.83
CA THR A 95 -0.82 1.55 11.91
C THR A 95 -2.31 1.89 12.13
N PRO A 96 -3.22 1.91 11.14
CA PRO A 96 -4.59 2.39 11.36
C PRO A 96 -5.38 1.61 12.42
N ALA A 97 -5.23 0.28 12.46
CA ALA A 97 -5.90 -0.52 13.49
C ALA A 97 -5.38 -0.20 14.89
N LEU A 98 -4.05 -0.04 15.04
CA LEU A 98 -3.43 0.35 16.30
C LEU A 98 -3.87 1.75 16.74
N ALA A 99 -3.93 2.71 15.81
CA ALA A 99 -4.39 4.07 16.08
C ALA A 99 -5.85 4.13 16.54
N ARG A 100 -6.73 3.36 15.90
CA ARG A 100 -8.19 3.37 16.17
C ARG A 100 -8.58 2.56 17.41
N TYR A 101 -7.94 1.42 17.65
CA TYR A 101 -8.40 0.41 18.61
C TYR A 101 -7.36 0.07 19.68
N GLY A 102 -6.09 0.44 19.50
CA GLY A 102 -5.03 0.14 20.47
C GLY A 102 -5.24 0.85 21.80
N SER A 103 -4.75 0.23 22.88
CA SER A 103 -4.65 0.91 24.17
C SER A 103 -3.62 2.04 24.11
N ASP A 104 -3.69 2.99 25.04
CA ASP A 104 -2.76 4.11 25.08
C ASP A 104 -1.32 3.63 25.30
N GLU A 105 -1.12 2.53 26.07
CA GLU A 105 0.17 1.91 26.27
C GLU A 105 0.73 1.37 24.96
N LEU A 106 -0.08 0.66 24.17
CA LEU A 106 0.34 0.16 22.86
C LEU A 106 0.63 1.29 21.86
N LYS A 107 -0.20 2.34 21.85
CA LYS A 107 0.04 3.50 21.00
C LYS A 107 1.34 4.20 21.35
N ARG A 108 1.62 4.41 22.64
CA ARG A 108 2.89 5.04 23.08
C ARG A 108 4.10 4.14 22.80
N ALA A 109 3.94 2.82 22.92
CA ALA A 109 5.05 1.89 22.74
C ALA A 109 5.40 1.63 21.26
N TYR A 110 4.41 1.69 20.34
CA TYR A 110 4.59 1.26 18.96
C TYR A 110 4.13 2.32 17.94
N LEU A 111 2.96 2.93 18.11
CA LEU A 111 2.46 3.92 17.13
C LEU A 111 3.32 5.18 17.15
N GLU A 112 3.47 5.80 18.30
CA GLU A 112 4.20 7.05 18.47
C GLU A 112 5.65 7.00 17.91
N PRO A 113 6.50 5.99 18.23
CA PRO A 113 7.84 5.89 17.63
C PRO A 113 7.79 5.57 16.12
N THR A 114 6.77 4.85 15.63
CA THR A 114 6.57 4.63 14.18
C THR A 114 6.27 5.94 13.48
N LEU A 115 5.37 6.77 14.01
CA LEU A 115 5.05 8.08 13.42
C LEU A 115 6.23 9.07 13.42
N ARG A 116 7.18 8.89 14.35
CA ARG A 116 8.45 9.64 14.38
C ARG A 116 9.51 9.07 13.43
N GLY A 117 9.22 7.96 12.71
CA GLY A 117 10.18 7.29 11.84
C GLY A 117 11.29 6.55 12.57
N GLU A 118 11.14 6.30 13.87
CA GLU A 118 12.09 5.56 14.72
C GLU A 118 11.90 4.04 14.60
N MET A 119 10.68 3.61 14.25
CA MET A 119 10.33 2.21 13.99
C MET A 119 9.70 2.04 12.62
N VAL A 120 9.95 0.90 12.01
CA VAL A 120 9.30 0.43 10.79
C VAL A 120 8.31 -0.67 11.16
N CYS A 121 7.11 -0.63 10.59
CA CYS A 121 6.13 -1.68 10.82
C CYS A 121 5.66 -2.37 9.54
N SER A 122 5.00 -3.49 9.73
CA SER A 122 4.41 -4.25 8.65
C SER A 122 3.07 -4.86 9.05
N ILE A 123 2.21 -5.10 8.05
CA ILE A 123 0.98 -5.86 8.20
C ILE A 123 1.23 -7.33 7.85
N ALA A 124 0.84 -8.25 8.72
CA ALA A 124 1.06 -9.68 8.55
C ALA A 124 -0.28 -10.46 8.58
N VAL A 125 -0.95 -10.52 7.41
CA VAL A 125 -2.24 -11.19 7.22
C VAL A 125 -2.10 -12.45 6.37
N SER A 126 -1.62 -12.31 5.13
CA SER A 126 -1.55 -13.39 4.15
C SER A 126 -0.65 -14.55 4.60
N GLU A 127 -1.02 -15.76 4.20
CA GLU A 127 -0.27 -17.00 4.43
C GLU A 127 0.02 -17.71 3.11
N PRO A 128 0.93 -18.70 3.06
CA PRO A 128 1.21 -19.44 1.83
C PRO A 128 -0.05 -20.00 1.15
N ASP A 129 -1.03 -20.45 1.95
CA ASP A 129 -2.27 -21.08 1.47
C ASP A 129 -3.50 -20.16 1.57
N ALA A 130 -3.37 -18.93 2.10
CA ALA A 130 -4.47 -18.01 2.35
C ALA A 130 -4.10 -16.56 1.99
N GLY A 131 -4.46 -16.13 0.78
CA GLY A 131 -4.30 -14.74 0.30
C GLY A 131 -5.65 -14.06 0.14
N SER A 132 -6.34 -14.29 -0.99
CA SER A 132 -7.67 -13.71 -1.25
C SER A 132 -8.75 -14.19 -0.26
N ASP A 133 -8.62 -15.40 0.26
CA ASP A 133 -9.45 -15.96 1.32
C ASP A 133 -8.77 -15.73 2.68
N VAL A 134 -8.91 -14.51 3.22
CA VAL A 134 -8.36 -14.14 4.53
C VAL A 134 -8.93 -15.00 5.65
N ALA A 135 -10.17 -15.46 5.53
CA ALA A 135 -10.76 -16.37 6.51
C ALA A 135 -10.09 -17.75 6.56
N GLY A 136 -9.35 -18.11 5.51
CA GLY A 136 -8.59 -19.36 5.44
C GLY A 136 -7.29 -19.40 6.23
N ILE A 137 -6.86 -18.32 6.92
CA ILE A 137 -5.61 -18.30 7.69
C ILE A 137 -5.58 -19.37 8.78
N ARG A 138 -4.37 -19.89 9.06
CA ARG A 138 -4.12 -20.98 10.02
C ARG A 138 -3.22 -20.55 11.18
N THR A 139 -2.51 -19.43 11.10
CA THR A 139 -1.71 -18.90 12.21
C THR A 139 -2.56 -18.80 13.46
N ARG A 140 -2.13 -19.43 14.54
CA ARG A 140 -2.82 -19.45 15.83
C ARG A 140 -2.04 -18.71 16.89
N ALA A 141 -2.77 -18.02 17.76
CA ALA A 141 -2.31 -17.46 19.00
C ALA A 141 -3.09 -18.15 20.13
N VAL A 142 -2.44 -19.06 20.84
CA VAL A 142 -3.05 -19.80 21.95
C VAL A 142 -2.73 -19.06 23.26
N ARG A 143 -3.75 -18.83 24.09
CA ARG A 143 -3.55 -18.17 25.38
C ARG A 143 -2.89 -19.11 26.39
N ASP A 144 -1.79 -18.65 26.99
CA ASP A 144 -1.08 -19.32 28.09
C ASP A 144 -0.84 -18.30 29.20
N GLY A 145 -1.74 -18.31 30.20
CA GLY A 145 -1.77 -17.29 31.24
C GLY A 145 -2.04 -15.90 30.70
N ASP A 146 -1.07 -14.99 30.87
CA ASP A 146 -1.15 -13.60 30.38
C ASP A 146 -0.39 -13.37 29.05
N GLU A 147 -0.04 -14.44 28.36
CA GLU A 147 0.64 -14.40 27.07
C GLU A 147 -0.16 -15.09 25.96
N TRP A 148 0.03 -14.61 24.73
CA TRP A 148 -0.24 -15.35 23.51
C TRP A 148 0.98 -16.14 23.10
N VAL A 149 0.82 -17.43 22.79
CA VAL A 149 1.82 -18.29 22.15
C VAL A 149 1.43 -18.44 20.67
N ILE A 150 2.20 -17.81 19.81
CA ILE A 150 1.86 -17.66 18.39
C ILE A 150 2.68 -18.62 17.54
N THR A 151 1.99 -19.43 16.73
CA THR A 151 2.63 -20.36 15.78
C THR A 151 1.98 -20.24 14.42
N GLY A 152 2.79 -20.10 13.36
CA GLY A 152 2.32 -20.02 11.99
C GLY A 152 3.35 -19.48 11.02
N ARG A 153 2.88 -19.18 9.80
CA ARG A 153 3.69 -18.58 8.74
C ARG A 153 2.90 -17.47 8.06
N LYS A 154 3.60 -16.38 7.75
CA LYS A 154 3.04 -15.29 6.96
C LYS A 154 3.83 -15.10 5.68
N MET A 155 3.17 -14.67 4.62
CA MET A 155 3.75 -14.54 3.28
C MET A 155 3.36 -13.21 2.65
N TRP A 156 4.21 -12.69 1.77
CA TRP A 156 4.05 -11.40 1.09
C TRP A 156 4.12 -10.21 2.05
N ILE A 157 4.95 -10.30 3.09
CA ILE A 157 5.05 -9.29 4.12
C ILE A 157 6.05 -8.21 3.68
N THR A 158 5.53 -7.11 3.14
CA THR A 158 6.33 -5.92 2.77
C THR A 158 6.90 -5.27 4.02
N ASN A 159 8.11 -4.75 3.97
CA ASN A 159 8.93 -4.30 5.09
C ASN A 159 9.37 -5.44 6.04
N GLY A 160 9.00 -6.68 5.78
CA GLY A 160 9.14 -7.80 6.72
C GLY A 160 10.57 -8.15 7.10
N THR A 161 11.59 -7.74 6.33
CA THR A 161 13.00 -7.93 6.68
C THR A 161 13.58 -6.77 7.50
N GLN A 162 12.88 -5.64 7.58
CA GLN A 162 13.32 -4.42 8.24
C GLN A 162 12.37 -3.97 9.38
N ALA A 163 11.18 -4.58 9.48
CA ALA A 163 10.17 -4.19 10.47
C ALA A 163 10.64 -4.46 11.91
N ASP A 164 10.37 -3.50 12.79
CA ASP A 164 10.56 -3.62 14.23
C ASP A 164 9.38 -4.31 14.90
N TRP A 165 8.18 -4.20 14.31
CA TRP A 165 6.99 -4.88 14.78
C TRP A 165 6.01 -5.20 13.64
N LEU A 166 5.17 -6.19 13.88
CA LEU A 166 4.10 -6.60 12.98
C LEU A 166 2.72 -6.31 13.58
N CYS A 167 1.81 -5.79 12.76
CA CYS A 167 0.36 -5.90 12.98
C CYS A 167 -0.08 -7.27 12.45
N LEU A 168 -0.14 -8.26 13.32
CA LEU A 168 -0.38 -9.67 12.97
C LEU A 168 -1.85 -10.04 13.12
N LEU A 169 -2.47 -10.61 12.08
CA LEU A 169 -3.76 -11.28 12.19
C LEU A 169 -3.56 -12.78 12.49
N ALA A 170 -4.10 -13.24 13.61
CA ALA A 170 -4.05 -14.65 14.03
C ALA A 170 -5.38 -15.13 14.60
N ARG A 171 -5.64 -16.44 14.59
CA ARG A 171 -6.77 -17.06 15.29
C ARG A 171 -6.51 -17.15 16.76
N THR A 172 -7.38 -16.59 17.56
CA THR A 172 -7.29 -16.51 19.03
C THR A 172 -8.36 -17.35 19.72
N ASP A 173 -9.53 -17.55 19.11
CA ASP A 173 -10.57 -18.44 19.62
C ASP A 173 -10.15 -19.91 19.32
N PRO A 174 -10.06 -20.78 20.34
CA PRO A 174 -9.66 -22.18 20.16
C PRO A 174 -10.66 -22.96 19.28
N ASP A 175 -11.94 -22.56 19.26
CA ASP A 175 -13.00 -23.25 18.50
C ASP A 175 -13.08 -22.75 17.04
N SER A 176 -12.45 -21.60 16.72
CA SER A 176 -12.43 -21.05 15.37
C SER A 176 -11.58 -21.89 14.41
N GLN A 177 -12.13 -22.17 13.21
CA GLN A 177 -11.50 -22.94 12.16
C GLN A 177 -11.22 -22.10 10.91
N PRO A 178 -10.28 -22.53 10.03
CA PRO A 178 -10.09 -21.90 8.73
C PRO A 178 -11.42 -21.87 7.94
N GLY A 179 -11.79 -20.67 7.47
CA GLY A 179 -13.09 -20.38 6.85
C GLY A 179 -14.05 -19.57 7.73
N ASP A 180 -13.83 -19.55 9.05
CA ASP A 180 -14.62 -18.74 9.96
C ASP A 180 -14.19 -17.27 9.90
N TYR A 181 -15.16 -16.34 9.92
CA TYR A 181 -14.96 -14.89 9.93
C TYR A 181 -14.85 -14.30 11.35
N HIS A 182 -14.87 -15.12 12.39
CA HIS A 182 -14.74 -14.74 13.80
C HIS A 182 -13.57 -15.47 14.46
N GLY A 183 -13.29 -15.12 15.71
CA GLY A 183 -12.22 -15.76 16.49
C GLY A 183 -10.82 -15.43 16.03
N MET A 184 -10.63 -14.25 15.42
CA MET A 184 -9.31 -13.73 15.04
C MET A 184 -9.04 -12.41 15.76
N SER A 185 -7.79 -12.17 16.12
CA SER A 185 -7.34 -10.90 16.69
C SER A 185 -6.20 -10.29 15.89
N LEU A 186 -6.10 -8.97 15.92
CA LEU A 186 -4.90 -8.25 15.54
C LEU A 186 -3.99 -8.12 16.77
N ILE A 187 -2.73 -8.47 16.60
CA ILE A 187 -1.74 -8.53 17.71
C ILE A 187 -0.47 -7.81 17.29
N VAL A 188 0.04 -6.92 18.14
CA VAL A 188 1.37 -6.34 17.96
C VAL A 188 2.42 -7.37 18.33
N VAL A 189 3.28 -7.72 17.37
CA VAL A 189 4.38 -8.68 17.57
C VAL A 189 5.71 -8.00 17.27
N PRO A 190 6.55 -7.70 18.29
CA PRO A 190 7.91 -7.22 18.08
C PRO A 190 8.75 -8.27 17.35
N THR A 191 9.52 -7.88 16.35
CA THR A 191 10.33 -8.80 15.54
C THR A 191 11.54 -9.34 16.27
N THR A 192 11.92 -8.71 17.39
CA THR A 192 12.97 -9.17 18.30
C THR A 192 12.52 -10.29 19.26
N THR A 193 11.23 -10.64 19.25
CA THR A 193 10.68 -11.68 20.13
C THR A 193 11.25 -13.05 19.77
N PRO A 194 11.72 -13.86 20.73
CA PRO A 194 12.20 -15.22 20.47
C PRO A 194 11.13 -16.06 19.73
N GLY A 195 11.58 -16.82 18.74
CA GLY A 195 10.69 -17.61 17.86
C GLY A 195 10.23 -16.88 16.60
N PHE A 196 10.42 -15.56 16.51
CA PHE A 196 10.26 -14.83 15.25
C PHE A 196 11.48 -15.05 14.36
N SER A 197 11.25 -15.29 13.08
CA SER A 197 12.31 -15.31 12.08
C SER A 197 11.80 -14.95 10.67
N VAL A 198 12.69 -14.35 9.88
CA VAL A 198 12.50 -14.19 8.44
C VAL A 198 12.88 -15.50 7.77
N GLY A 199 11.91 -16.22 7.20
CA GLY A 199 12.15 -17.47 6.52
C GLY A 199 12.92 -17.26 5.22
N ARG A 200 12.49 -16.28 4.43
CA ARG A 200 13.21 -15.81 3.23
C ARG A 200 12.74 -14.44 2.78
N LYS A 201 13.64 -13.69 2.14
CA LYS A 201 13.28 -12.56 1.29
C LYS A 201 12.76 -13.09 -0.06
N ILE A 202 11.65 -12.54 -0.55
CA ILE A 202 11.00 -12.97 -1.79
C ILE A 202 11.49 -12.08 -2.93
N GLU A 203 12.11 -12.69 -3.93
CA GLU A 203 12.44 -12.02 -5.19
C GLU A 203 11.18 -11.76 -6.00
N LYS A 204 10.96 -10.51 -6.44
CA LYS A 204 9.74 -10.08 -7.12
C LYS A 204 9.99 -9.66 -8.55
N MET A 205 8.96 -9.74 -9.38
CA MET A 205 8.99 -9.22 -10.75
C MET A 205 9.15 -7.69 -10.78
N GLY A 206 8.41 -6.98 -9.93
CA GLY A 206 8.41 -5.54 -9.75
C GLY A 206 8.51 -5.15 -8.28
N ASN A 207 8.44 -3.83 -7.97
CA ASN A 207 8.63 -3.28 -6.63
C ASN A 207 9.94 -3.79 -6.01
N ARG A 208 10.99 -3.89 -6.80
CA ARG A 208 12.24 -4.54 -6.37
C ARG A 208 12.92 -3.78 -5.24
N SER A 209 12.81 -2.45 -5.24
CA SER A 209 13.34 -1.59 -4.18
C SER A 209 12.76 -1.83 -2.80
N SER A 210 11.56 -2.40 -2.66
CA SER A 210 11.04 -2.82 -1.34
C SER A 210 11.36 -4.28 -1.06
N ASP A 211 11.67 -4.61 0.19
CA ASP A 211 11.72 -6.00 0.63
C ASP A 211 10.30 -6.58 0.78
N THR A 212 10.21 -7.88 0.65
CA THR A 212 9.00 -8.66 0.93
C THR A 212 9.44 -10.00 1.48
N ALA A 213 8.87 -10.41 2.61
CA ALA A 213 9.34 -11.57 3.35
C ALA A 213 8.28 -12.66 3.51
N GLU A 214 8.77 -13.89 3.67
CA GLU A 214 8.08 -14.95 4.38
C GLU A 214 8.50 -14.89 5.84
N ILE A 215 7.53 -14.84 6.76
CA ILE A 215 7.76 -14.79 8.21
C ILE A 215 7.38 -16.13 8.81
N VAL A 216 8.22 -16.62 9.72
CA VAL A 216 7.98 -17.83 10.51
C VAL A 216 7.83 -17.43 11.97
N LEU A 217 6.76 -17.91 12.59
CA LEU A 217 6.44 -17.74 13.99
C LEU A 217 6.44 -19.11 14.64
N ASP A 218 7.45 -19.39 15.47
CA ASP A 218 7.61 -20.65 16.18
C ASP A 218 7.50 -20.42 17.68
N GLN A 219 6.28 -20.58 18.20
CA GLN A 219 5.95 -20.36 19.61
C GLN A 219 6.35 -18.96 20.13
N VAL A 220 6.15 -17.94 19.29
CA VAL A 220 6.43 -16.54 19.66
C VAL A 220 5.51 -16.13 20.80
N ARG A 221 6.10 -15.66 21.91
CA ARG A 221 5.35 -15.27 23.10
C ARG A 221 5.28 -13.75 23.23
N VAL A 222 4.06 -13.23 23.28
CA VAL A 222 3.79 -11.81 23.52
C VAL A 222 2.69 -11.65 24.57
N PRO A 223 2.68 -10.58 25.37
CA PRO A 223 1.61 -10.30 26.32
C PRO A 223 0.22 -10.28 25.66
N VAL A 224 -0.81 -10.74 26.35
CA VAL A 224 -2.20 -10.62 25.88
C VAL A 224 -2.58 -9.14 25.65
N SER A 225 -1.98 -8.23 26.43
CA SER A 225 -2.15 -6.79 26.25
C SER A 225 -1.65 -6.23 24.91
N ASN A 226 -0.89 -7.01 24.13
CA ASN A 226 -0.51 -6.66 22.75
C ASN A 226 -1.66 -6.86 21.74
N THR A 227 -2.84 -7.32 22.18
CA THR A 227 -4.03 -7.38 21.33
C THR A 227 -4.51 -5.96 21.00
N ILE A 228 -4.72 -5.70 19.72
CA ILE A 228 -5.24 -4.43 19.24
C ILE A 228 -6.77 -4.45 19.36
N GLY A 229 -7.29 -3.67 20.29
CA GLY A 229 -8.73 -3.63 20.60
C GLY A 229 -9.23 -4.88 21.32
N GLU A 230 -10.46 -5.27 21.04
CA GLU A 230 -11.07 -6.44 21.67
C GLU A 230 -10.60 -7.74 21.01
N PRO A 231 -10.27 -8.79 21.79
CA PRO A 231 -10.01 -10.12 21.24
C PRO A 231 -11.15 -10.60 20.32
N ASP A 232 -10.79 -11.42 19.34
CA ASP A 232 -11.71 -12.06 18.38
C ASP A 232 -12.43 -11.11 17.41
N ARG A 233 -12.07 -9.82 17.40
CA ARG A 233 -12.59 -8.79 16.49
C ARG A 233 -11.65 -8.42 15.33
N GLY A 234 -10.48 -9.04 15.26
CA GLY A 234 -9.43 -8.68 14.30
C GLY A 234 -9.84 -8.79 12.83
N PHE A 235 -10.73 -9.76 12.48
CA PHE A 235 -11.21 -9.86 11.10
C PHE A 235 -12.03 -8.63 10.68
N GLN A 236 -12.96 -8.17 11.53
CA GLN A 236 -13.79 -7.00 11.24
C GLN A 236 -12.94 -5.72 11.18
N GLN A 237 -11.96 -5.58 12.10
CA GLN A 237 -11.01 -4.46 12.11
C GLN A 237 -10.18 -4.43 10.83
N GLN A 238 -9.69 -5.59 10.36
CA GLN A 238 -8.94 -5.72 9.13
C GLN A 238 -9.80 -5.39 7.89
N MET A 239 -11.06 -5.83 7.85
CA MET A 239 -11.95 -5.54 6.73
C MET A 239 -12.26 -4.04 6.62
N ALA A 240 -12.44 -3.34 7.75
CA ALA A 240 -12.62 -1.89 7.76
C ALA A 240 -11.38 -1.17 7.22
N GLN A 241 -10.18 -1.62 7.62
CA GLN A 241 -8.91 -1.04 7.19
C GLN A 241 -8.64 -1.22 5.67
N PHE A 242 -9.12 -2.30 5.06
CA PHE A 242 -8.96 -2.54 3.62
C PHE A 242 -9.62 -1.47 2.73
N GLN A 243 -10.56 -0.67 3.24
CA GLN A 243 -11.13 0.45 2.47
C GLN A 243 -10.09 1.56 2.29
N ASP A 244 -9.41 1.94 3.36
CA ASP A 244 -8.36 2.96 3.36
C ASP A 244 -7.20 2.54 2.45
N GLU A 245 -6.72 1.30 2.61
CA GLU A 245 -5.66 0.70 1.79
C GLU A 245 -5.97 0.78 0.29
N ARG A 246 -7.19 0.40 -0.10
CA ARG A 246 -7.61 0.40 -1.51
C ARG A 246 -7.69 1.81 -2.09
N LEU A 247 -8.16 2.79 -1.32
CA LEU A 247 -8.23 4.18 -1.75
C LEU A 247 -6.83 4.77 -1.91
N VAL A 248 -5.98 4.65 -0.91
CA VAL A 248 -4.60 5.18 -0.95
C VAL A 248 -3.79 4.54 -2.07
N GLY A 249 -3.88 3.20 -2.22
CA GLY A 249 -3.24 2.50 -3.33
C GLY A 249 -3.74 2.97 -4.71
N ALA A 250 -5.03 3.29 -4.84
CA ALA A 250 -5.59 3.84 -6.07
C ALA A 250 -5.10 5.28 -6.36
N TYR A 251 -5.02 6.15 -5.33
CA TYR A 251 -4.50 7.51 -5.50
C TYR A 251 -3.05 7.51 -6.00
N ILE A 252 -2.18 6.70 -5.37
CA ILE A 252 -0.77 6.54 -5.78
C ILE A 252 -0.70 6.06 -7.23
N ALA A 253 -1.44 5.02 -7.58
CA ALA A 253 -1.33 4.37 -8.87
C ALA A 253 -1.89 5.25 -10.02
N VAL A 254 -2.96 6.01 -9.80
CA VAL A 254 -3.52 6.94 -10.80
C VAL A 254 -2.57 8.12 -11.03
N SER A 255 -1.96 8.66 -9.98
CA SER A 255 -0.92 9.69 -10.10
C SER A 255 0.31 9.17 -10.86
N GLY A 256 0.75 7.94 -10.56
CA GLY A 256 1.83 7.27 -11.31
C GLY A 256 1.49 7.07 -12.79
N ALA A 257 0.26 6.70 -13.11
CA ALA A 257 -0.21 6.57 -14.49
C ALA A 257 -0.18 7.90 -15.24
N ARG A 258 -0.62 8.99 -14.61
CA ARG A 258 -0.52 10.34 -15.17
C ARG A 258 0.93 10.69 -15.50
N ARG A 259 1.83 10.49 -14.56
CA ARG A 259 3.27 10.75 -14.75
C ARG A 259 3.86 9.91 -15.89
N ALA A 260 3.51 8.63 -15.98
CA ALA A 260 3.98 7.75 -17.05
C ALA A 260 3.54 8.23 -18.43
N LEU A 261 2.29 8.70 -18.56
CA LEU A 261 1.78 9.30 -19.79
C LEU A 261 2.53 10.59 -20.13
N ASP A 262 2.77 11.47 -19.17
CA ASP A 262 3.49 12.73 -19.38
C ASP A 262 4.92 12.47 -19.88
N ARG A 263 5.68 11.58 -19.23
CA ARG A 263 7.03 11.19 -19.64
C ARG A 263 7.04 10.52 -21.02
N THR A 264 6.03 9.71 -21.31
CA THR A 264 5.90 9.08 -22.64
C THR A 264 5.59 10.11 -23.72
N LYS A 265 4.71 11.07 -23.46
CA LYS A 265 4.44 12.19 -24.37
C LYS A 265 5.71 13.00 -24.66
N GLU A 266 6.50 13.33 -23.63
CA GLU A 266 7.78 14.03 -23.80
C GLU A 266 8.76 13.23 -24.66
N TYR A 267 8.89 11.92 -24.42
CA TYR A 267 9.71 11.04 -25.22
C TYR A 267 9.26 11.06 -26.71
N LEU A 268 7.97 10.96 -26.99
CA LEU A 268 7.42 10.98 -28.35
C LEU A 268 7.57 12.33 -29.05
N GLN A 269 7.68 13.44 -28.30
CA GLN A 269 7.99 14.77 -28.85
C GLN A 269 9.44 14.86 -29.30
N GLN A 270 10.37 14.21 -28.60
CA GLN A 270 11.80 14.26 -28.86
C GLN A 270 12.24 13.20 -29.87
N ARG A 271 11.63 12.00 -29.84
CA ARG A 271 12.01 10.89 -30.72
C ARG A 271 11.54 11.12 -32.15
N VAL A 272 12.52 11.24 -33.07
CA VAL A 272 12.25 11.41 -34.50
C VAL A 272 12.33 10.07 -35.24
N ALA A 273 11.32 9.76 -36.03
CA ALA A 273 11.31 8.67 -37.01
C ALA A 273 10.57 9.13 -38.27
N PHE A 274 10.97 8.62 -39.42
CA PHE A 274 10.41 9.03 -40.73
C PHE A 274 10.39 10.55 -40.94
N GLY A 275 11.43 11.25 -40.47
CA GLY A 275 11.65 12.69 -40.65
C GLY A 275 10.81 13.62 -39.76
N LYS A 276 10.08 13.11 -38.78
CA LYS A 276 9.26 13.92 -37.84
C LYS A 276 9.18 13.29 -36.46
N PRO A 277 8.86 14.07 -35.40
CA PRO A 277 8.59 13.52 -34.07
C PRO A 277 7.53 12.42 -34.11
N LEU A 278 7.70 11.38 -33.29
CA LEU A 278 6.72 10.30 -33.22
C LEU A 278 5.33 10.81 -32.83
N LEU A 279 5.24 11.82 -31.98
CA LEU A 279 3.97 12.42 -31.56
C LEU A 279 3.20 13.08 -32.70
N ALA A 280 3.83 13.35 -33.86
CA ALA A 280 3.12 13.81 -35.04
C ALA A 280 2.18 12.75 -35.67
N ASN A 281 2.27 11.50 -35.21
CA ASN A 281 1.37 10.44 -35.65
C ASN A 281 0.04 10.53 -34.88
N GLN A 282 -1.06 10.71 -35.64
CA GLN A 282 -2.41 10.86 -35.07
C GLN A 282 -2.86 9.65 -34.23
N HIS A 283 -2.48 8.43 -34.62
CA HIS A 283 -2.81 7.22 -33.84
C HIS A 283 -2.24 7.29 -32.42
N LEU A 284 -0.97 7.72 -32.26
CA LEU A 284 -0.34 7.87 -30.96
C LEU A 284 -1.01 8.97 -30.13
N GLN A 285 -1.34 10.09 -30.78
CA GLN A 285 -2.06 11.20 -30.13
C GLN A 285 -3.42 10.76 -29.56
N TYR A 286 -4.21 10.05 -30.37
CA TYR A 286 -5.56 9.63 -29.98
C TYR A 286 -5.50 8.62 -28.84
N ARG A 287 -4.58 7.65 -28.90
CA ARG A 287 -4.42 6.68 -27.83
C ARG A 287 -4.00 7.33 -26.51
N LEU A 288 -3.03 8.26 -26.55
CA LEU A 288 -2.68 9.02 -25.34
C LEU A 288 -3.86 9.85 -24.82
N ALA A 289 -4.62 10.49 -25.70
CA ALA A 289 -5.78 11.30 -25.31
C ALA A 289 -6.86 10.45 -24.60
N GLU A 290 -7.14 9.23 -25.10
CA GLU A 290 -8.03 8.28 -24.42
C GLU A 290 -7.54 7.95 -23.01
N LEU A 291 -6.26 7.60 -22.86
CA LEU A 291 -5.70 7.26 -21.56
C LEU A 291 -5.67 8.45 -20.58
N TYR A 292 -5.42 9.67 -21.07
CA TYR A 292 -5.54 10.88 -20.26
C TYR A 292 -6.99 11.09 -19.78
N ALA A 293 -7.97 10.89 -20.66
CA ALA A 293 -9.39 11.00 -20.31
C ALA A 293 -9.81 9.95 -19.27
N ASP A 294 -9.30 8.71 -19.40
CA ASP A 294 -9.55 7.65 -18.42
C ASP A 294 -8.91 7.96 -17.05
N VAL A 295 -7.67 8.49 -17.04
CA VAL A 295 -7.00 8.95 -15.81
C VAL A 295 -7.80 10.06 -15.14
N ASP A 296 -8.23 11.09 -15.90
CA ASP A 296 -8.99 12.22 -15.36
C ASP A 296 -10.36 11.78 -14.81
N THR A 297 -11.03 10.86 -15.50
CA THR A 297 -12.32 10.31 -15.08
C THR A 297 -12.15 9.55 -13.77
N LEU A 298 -11.11 8.71 -13.67
CA LEU A 298 -10.88 7.92 -12.47
C LEU A 298 -10.42 8.79 -11.29
N ASP A 299 -9.57 9.80 -11.54
CA ASP A 299 -9.16 10.76 -10.51
C ASP A 299 -10.38 11.51 -9.93
N GLY A 300 -11.31 11.95 -10.79
CA GLY A 300 -12.57 12.55 -10.35
C GLY A 300 -13.42 11.61 -9.48
N PHE A 301 -13.47 10.31 -9.82
CA PHE A 301 -14.14 9.30 -9.01
C PHE A 301 -13.43 9.08 -7.67
N LEU A 302 -12.11 9.11 -7.64
CA LEU A 302 -11.31 8.99 -6.42
C LEU A 302 -11.53 10.19 -5.49
N GLN A 303 -11.61 11.41 -6.01
CA GLN A 303 -11.95 12.59 -5.21
C GLN A 303 -13.36 12.49 -4.61
N TYR A 304 -14.33 12.02 -5.38
CA TYR A 304 -15.67 11.74 -4.87
C TYR A 304 -15.67 10.71 -3.74
N ALA A 305 -14.91 9.61 -3.89
CA ALA A 305 -14.77 8.61 -2.84
C ALA A 305 -14.11 9.17 -1.57
N ALA A 306 -13.08 10.01 -1.72
CA ALA A 306 -12.42 10.69 -0.61
C ALA A 306 -13.37 11.67 0.12
N ASP A 307 -14.18 12.43 -0.62
CA ASP A 307 -15.19 13.33 -0.01
C ASP A 307 -16.22 12.55 0.81
N LYS A 308 -16.67 11.39 0.33
CA LYS A 308 -17.56 10.50 1.09
C LYS A 308 -16.89 9.94 2.35
N TYR A 309 -15.62 9.54 2.24
CA TYR A 309 -14.84 9.04 3.36
C TYR A 309 -14.68 10.10 4.46
N MET A 310 -14.32 11.33 4.10
CA MET A 310 -14.23 12.46 5.03
C MET A 310 -15.57 12.81 5.68
N ALA A 311 -16.67 12.56 4.98
CA ALA A 311 -18.03 12.72 5.53
C ALA A 311 -18.46 11.55 6.45
N GLY A 312 -17.57 10.59 6.77
CA GLY A 312 -17.83 9.44 7.62
C GLY A 312 -18.78 8.41 6.99
N GLN A 313 -18.96 8.41 5.67
CA GLN A 313 -19.82 7.47 4.96
C GLN A 313 -19.09 6.17 4.67
N ASP A 314 -19.83 5.06 4.56
CA ASP A 314 -19.29 3.80 4.05
C ASP A 314 -18.87 3.95 2.58
N VAL A 315 -17.59 3.68 2.31
CA VAL A 315 -16.99 3.75 0.98
C VAL A 315 -16.57 2.38 0.44
N THR A 316 -17.08 1.29 1.02
CA THR A 316 -16.75 -0.09 0.59
C THR A 316 -16.94 -0.27 -0.91
N ARG A 317 -18.05 0.24 -1.46
CA ARG A 317 -18.35 0.15 -2.89
C ARG A 317 -17.35 0.99 -3.72
N GLU A 318 -17.17 2.24 -3.34
CA GLU A 318 -16.29 3.18 -4.04
C GLU A 318 -14.84 2.70 -4.02
N ALA A 319 -14.32 2.29 -2.86
CA ALA A 319 -12.96 1.76 -2.73
C ALA A 319 -12.76 0.49 -3.58
N THR A 320 -13.76 -0.40 -3.62
CA THR A 320 -13.70 -1.62 -4.43
C THR A 320 -13.72 -1.32 -5.93
N VAL A 321 -14.58 -0.40 -6.38
CA VAL A 321 -14.65 0.04 -7.79
C VAL A 321 -13.37 0.77 -8.18
N ALA A 322 -12.90 1.69 -7.33
CA ALA A 322 -11.64 2.42 -7.54
C ALA A 322 -10.48 1.46 -7.76
N LYS A 323 -10.29 0.51 -6.86
CA LYS A 323 -9.22 -0.49 -6.91
C LYS A 323 -9.25 -1.33 -8.19
N LEU A 324 -10.43 -1.84 -8.57
CA LEU A 324 -10.61 -2.60 -9.82
C LEU A 324 -10.26 -1.77 -11.06
N LYS A 325 -10.80 -0.56 -11.13
CA LYS A 325 -10.60 0.32 -12.30
C LYS A 325 -9.16 0.79 -12.40
N THR A 326 -8.55 1.15 -11.28
CA THR A 326 -7.14 1.55 -11.23
C THR A 326 -6.23 0.41 -11.69
N GLY A 327 -6.41 -0.82 -11.18
CA GLY A 327 -5.60 -1.97 -11.57
C GLY A 327 -5.64 -2.25 -13.08
N ARG A 328 -6.78 -2.05 -13.72
CA ARG A 328 -6.94 -2.20 -15.17
C ARG A 328 -6.31 -1.06 -15.95
N LEU A 329 -6.56 0.19 -15.52
CA LEU A 329 -6.03 1.38 -16.17
C LEU A 329 -4.50 1.42 -16.15
N VAL A 330 -3.86 1.18 -15.00
CA VAL A 330 -2.39 1.26 -14.91
C VAL A 330 -1.69 0.21 -15.76
N ARG A 331 -2.30 -0.97 -15.95
CA ARG A 331 -1.78 -1.99 -16.86
C ARG A 331 -1.85 -1.53 -18.32
N ASP A 332 -2.96 -0.94 -18.71
CA ASP A 332 -3.18 -0.43 -20.05
C ASP A 332 -2.23 0.74 -20.37
N VAL A 333 -2.06 1.65 -19.40
CA VAL A 333 -1.06 2.73 -19.48
C VAL A 333 0.35 2.16 -19.59
N ALA A 334 0.71 1.21 -18.75
CA ALA A 334 2.06 0.64 -18.73
C ALA A 334 2.41 -0.07 -20.04
N ASP A 335 1.49 -0.88 -20.57
CA ASP A 335 1.65 -1.57 -21.85
C ASP A 335 1.80 -0.56 -23.02
N THR A 336 0.93 0.45 -23.05
CA THR A 336 0.99 1.50 -24.07
C THR A 336 2.31 2.29 -24.00
N CYS A 337 2.77 2.63 -22.80
CA CYS A 337 4.04 3.35 -22.60
C CYS A 337 5.24 2.52 -23.09
N VAL A 338 5.32 1.23 -22.73
CA VAL A 338 6.39 0.34 -23.23
C VAL A 338 6.33 0.25 -24.76
N GLN A 339 5.16 0.01 -25.33
CA GLN A 339 4.98 -0.08 -26.79
C GLN A 339 5.46 1.18 -27.50
N TYR A 340 5.18 2.36 -26.94
CA TYR A 340 5.50 3.65 -27.57
C TYR A 340 6.98 4.05 -27.41
N HIS A 341 7.68 3.47 -26.47
CA HIS A 341 9.13 3.58 -26.39
C HIS A 341 9.87 2.64 -27.36
N GLY A 342 9.15 1.67 -27.97
CA GLY A 342 9.72 0.70 -28.91
C GLY A 342 10.82 -0.14 -28.25
N GLY A 343 11.92 -0.41 -28.96
CA GLY A 343 13.03 -1.21 -28.43
C GLY A 343 13.61 -0.67 -27.11
N MET A 344 13.62 0.66 -26.93
CA MET A 344 14.04 1.27 -25.67
C MET A 344 13.12 0.92 -24.51
N GLY A 345 11.81 0.76 -24.76
CA GLY A 345 10.85 0.34 -23.72
C GLY A 345 11.08 -1.08 -23.20
N TYR A 346 11.85 -1.89 -23.92
CA TYR A 346 12.19 -3.28 -23.53
C TYR A 346 13.54 -3.41 -22.82
N ALA A 347 14.27 -2.29 -22.67
CA ALA A 347 15.57 -2.25 -21.97
C ALA A 347 15.34 -2.07 -20.45
N GLU A 348 16.01 -2.89 -19.63
CA GLU A 348 15.89 -2.88 -18.16
C GLU A 348 16.25 -1.52 -17.54
N GLU A 349 17.20 -0.79 -18.14
CA GLU A 349 17.66 0.53 -17.70
C GLU A 349 16.61 1.65 -17.90
N MET A 350 15.57 1.38 -18.69
CA MET A 350 14.52 2.37 -18.94
C MET A 350 13.45 2.35 -17.85
N TRP A 351 13.13 3.54 -17.37
CA TRP A 351 12.07 3.71 -16.35
C TRP A 351 10.75 3.05 -16.72
N VAL A 352 10.40 3.04 -18.01
CA VAL A 352 9.13 2.48 -18.48
C VAL A 352 9.07 0.96 -18.32
N ALA A 353 10.21 0.26 -18.45
CA ALA A 353 10.30 -1.18 -18.19
C ALA A 353 10.05 -1.49 -16.71
N ARG A 354 10.61 -0.67 -15.80
CA ARG A 354 10.33 -0.72 -14.36
C ARG A 354 8.86 -0.48 -14.08
N TYR A 355 8.30 0.61 -14.59
CA TYR A 355 6.89 0.95 -14.42
C TYR A 355 5.96 -0.18 -14.88
N PHE A 356 6.25 -0.82 -16.00
CA PHE A 356 5.49 -1.97 -16.52
C PHE A 356 5.46 -3.14 -15.53
N ARG A 357 6.60 -3.47 -14.94
CA ARG A 357 6.69 -4.54 -13.93
C ARG A 357 5.95 -4.18 -12.65
N ASP A 358 6.15 -2.97 -12.17
CA ASP A 358 5.58 -2.45 -10.93
C ASP A 358 4.05 -2.34 -11.00
N ALA A 359 3.52 -1.77 -12.07
CA ALA A 359 2.10 -1.57 -12.31
C ALA A 359 1.29 -2.89 -12.27
N ARG A 360 1.94 -4.02 -12.58
CA ARG A 360 1.26 -5.32 -12.60
C ARG A 360 0.70 -5.73 -11.24
N LEU A 361 1.34 -5.34 -10.15
CA LEU A 361 0.90 -5.67 -8.79
C LEU A 361 -0.46 -5.09 -8.44
N VAL A 362 -0.81 -3.93 -8.98
CA VAL A 362 -2.07 -3.20 -8.63
C VAL A 362 -3.33 -4.03 -8.91
N SER A 363 -3.30 -4.98 -9.85
CA SER A 363 -4.40 -5.92 -10.10
C SER A 363 -4.34 -7.21 -9.27
N ILE A 364 -3.33 -7.38 -8.41
CA ILE A 364 -3.09 -8.62 -7.64
C ILE A 364 -3.16 -8.34 -6.14
N GLY A 365 -2.33 -7.43 -5.63
CA GLY A 365 -2.24 -7.07 -4.21
C GLY A 365 -3.42 -6.22 -3.73
N GLY A 366 -3.70 -6.18 -2.43
CA GLY A 366 -4.82 -5.43 -1.87
C GLY A 366 -6.22 -5.91 -2.31
N GLY A 367 -6.30 -7.16 -2.79
CA GLY A 367 -7.48 -7.79 -3.38
C GLY A 367 -7.39 -7.89 -4.91
N ALA A 368 -7.32 -9.12 -5.45
CA ALA A 368 -7.28 -9.36 -6.89
C ALA A 368 -8.53 -8.82 -7.61
N ASP A 369 -8.40 -8.54 -8.92
CA ASP A 369 -9.52 -8.04 -9.75
C ASP A 369 -10.78 -8.92 -9.59
N GLU A 370 -10.60 -10.25 -9.51
CA GLU A 370 -11.67 -11.22 -9.33
C GLU A 370 -12.38 -11.07 -7.97
N VAL A 371 -11.62 -10.78 -6.91
CA VAL A 371 -12.19 -10.48 -5.58
C VAL A 371 -12.97 -9.18 -5.61
N MET A 372 -12.46 -8.15 -6.27
CA MET A 372 -13.17 -6.88 -6.44
C MET A 372 -14.48 -7.06 -7.20
N LEU A 373 -14.47 -7.83 -8.28
CA LEU A 373 -15.69 -8.17 -9.05
C LEU A 373 -16.71 -8.95 -8.20
N ARG A 374 -16.23 -9.90 -7.38
CA ARG A 374 -17.10 -10.62 -6.44
C ARG A 374 -17.76 -9.68 -5.44
N VAL A 375 -16.98 -8.77 -4.83
CA VAL A 375 -17.52 -7.81 -3.84
C VAL A 375 -18.55 -6.89 -4.51
N ILE A 376 -18.25 -6.33 -5.70
CA ILE A 376 -19.20 -5.49 -6.45
C ILE A 376 -20.48 -6.29 -6.76
N SER A 377 -20.34 -7.52 -7.25
CA SER A 377 -21.47 -8.39 -7.58
C SER A 377 -22.39 -8.64 -6.36
N MET A 378 -21.77 -8.82 -5.18
CA MET A 378 -22.55 -8.98 -3.92
C MET A 378 -23.27 -7.69 -3.53
N LEU A 379 -22.59 -6.53 -3.65
CA LEU A 379 -23.19 -5.23 -3.31
C LEU A 379 -24.32 -4.83 -4.27
N GLU A 380 -24.25 -5.26 -5.54
CA GLU A 380 -25.31 -5.08 -6.54
C GLU A 380 -26.41 -6.15 -6.47
N GLY A 381 -26.36 -7.04 -5.47
CA GLY A 381 -27.39 -8.09 -5.26
C GLY A 381 -27.34 -9.25 -6.27
N MET A 382 -26.27 -9.39 -7.03
CA MET A 382 -26.11 -10.46 -8.04
C MET A 382 -25.59 -11.79 -7.45
N GLY A 383 -25.01 -11.76 -6.24
CA GLY A 383 -24.47 -12.94 -5.55
C GLY A 383 -25.41 -13.46 -4.46
N LYS A 384 -25.30 -14.76 -4.10
CA LYS A 384 -25.91 -15.24 -2.85
C LYS A 384 -25.25 -14.53 -1.66
N LYS A 385 -26.07 -14.03 -0.75
CA LYS A 385 -25.61 -13.47 0.52
C LYS A 385 -24.84 -14.50 1.34
#